data_676d3750f30d350e6daedd5c288f2855
#
_entry.id   676d3750f30d350e6daedd5c288f2855
#
_cell.length_a   1.000
_cell.length_b   1.000
_cell.length_c   1.000
_cell.angle_alpha   90.00
_cell.angle_beta   90.00
_cell.angle_gamma   90.00
#
_symmetry.space_group_name_H-M   'P 1'
#
loop_
_entity.id
_entity.type
_entity.pdbx_description
1 polymer ?
#
loop_
_entity_poly.entity_id
_entity_poly.type
_entity_poly.pdbx_seq_one_letter_code
_entity_poly.pdbx_strand_id
1 'polypeptide(L)'
;RQRQMCIRDSVEHVSLAKRADVVLIAPATANVIAKLAYGLADDMLTTTTLACTCKKIVAPAMNTNMYRNAITQDNLKRLTQFDFEVIAPATGMLACKDIGEGKLPDEQTLLNYILKEIAMEKDMKGVNVLVTAGATQEAIDPVRYITNHSTGKMGYALARDCMLRGANVTLVSGQSALTPPPFTLSLIH
;
A
#
# COMPACT_ATOMS: atom_id res chain seq x y z
N ARG A 1 1.75 -9.26 41.64
CA ARG A 1 1.21 -8.25 40.67
C ARG A 1 1.83 -8.37 39.28
N GLN A 2 3.14 -8.61 39.13
CA GLN A 2 3.78 -8.79 37.81
C GLN A 2 3.27 -10.04 37.03
N ARG A 3 3.05 -11.17 37.69
CA ARG A 3 2.54 -12.39 37.03
C ARG A 3 1.11 -12.25 36.45
N GLN A 4 0.25 -11.49 37.11
CA GLN A 4 -1.11 -11.24 36.61
C GLN A 4 -1.15 -10.27 35.42
N MET A 5 -0.20 -9.32 35.34
CA MET A 5 -0.03 -8.43 34.20
C MET A 5 0.41 -9.18 32.96
N CYS A 6 1.42 -10.08 33.05
CA CYS A 6 1.88 -10.91 31.94
C CYS A 6 0.79 -11.86 31.38
N ILE A 7 -0.11 -12.38 32.23
CA ILE A 7 -1.18 -13.28 31.78
C ILE A 7 -2.29 -12.50 31.05
N ARG A 8 -2.63 -11.27 31.46
CA ARG A 8 -3.58 -10.43 30.73
C ARG A 8 -3.04 -10.00 29.36
N ASP A 9 -1.80 -9.54 29.31
CA ASP A 9 -1.15 -9.14 28.07
C ASP A 9 -0.99 -10.31 27.09
N SER A 10 -0.69 -11.52 27.57
CA SER A 10 -0.56 -12.71 26.72
C SER A 10 -1.88 -13.18 26.08
N VAL A 11 -3.01 -12.87 26.68
CA VAL A 11 -4.34 -13.16 26.12
C VAL A 11 -4.78 -12.05 25.18
N GLU A 12 -4.40 -10.81 25.45
CA GLU A 12 -4.86 -9.64 24.70
C GLU A 12 -4.27 -9.59 23.29
N HIS A 13 -2.95 -9.80 23.12
CA HIS A 13 -2.32 -9.82 21.79
C HIS A 13 -2.85 -10.94 20.90
N VAL A 14 -3.16 -12.12 21.45
CA VAL A 14 -3.77 -13.24 20.69
C VAL A 14 -5.19 -12.90 20.30
N SER A 15 -5.97 -12.24 21.20
CA SER A 15 -7.33 -11.80 20.89
C SER A 15 -7.35 -10.76 19.79
N LEU A 16 -6.45 -9.77 19.83
CA LEU A 16 -6.29 -8.76 18.78
C LEU A 16 -5.87 -9.39 17.45
N ALA A 17 -4.90 -10.30 17.48
CA ALA A 17 -4.41 -10.99 16.30
C ALA A 17 -5.51 -11.79 15.58
N LYS A 18 -6.39 -12.46 16.33
CA LYS A 18 -7.50 -13.25 15.78
C LYS A 18 -8.63 -12.40 15.19
N ARG A 19 -8.77 -11.14 15.63
CA ARG A 19 -9.83 -10.21 15.19
C ARG A 19 -9.41 -9.34 14.02
N ALA A 20 -8.11 -9.30 13.72
CA ALA A 20 -7.57 -8.42 12.68
C ALA A 20 -7.76 -9.05 11.30
N ASP A 21 -8.37 -8.32 10.37
CA ASP A 21 -8.45 -8.65 8.94
C ASP A 21 -7.22 -8.11 8.18
N VAL A 22 -6.60 -7.05 8.69
CA VAL A 22 -5.35 -6.47 8.20
C VAL A 22 -4.63 -5.76 9.33
N VAL A 23 -3.30 -5.78 9.31
CA VAL A 23 -2.46 -5.01 10.24
C VAL A 23 -1.69 -3.96 9.46
N LEU A 24 -1.90 -2.69 9.80
CA LEU A 24 -1.08 -1.58 9.30
C LEU A 24 -0.18 -1.05 10.41
N ILE A 25 1.12 -1.01 10.16
CA ILE A 25 2.12 -0.41 11.04
C ILE A 25 2.58 0.90 10.42
N ALA A 26 2.03 2.01 10.89
CA ALA A 26 2.27 3.37 10.38
C ALA A 26 2.30 4.39 11.52
N PRO A 27 3.43 5.06 11.77
CA PRO A 27 4.73 4.90 11.13
C PRO A 27 5.51 3.68 11.63
N ALA A 28 6.28 3.03 10.73
CA ALA A 28 7.23 2.00 11.11
C ALA A 28 8.66 2.59 11.17
N THR A 29 9.24 2.62 12.36
CA THR A 29 10.63 3.06 12.55
C THR A 29 11.61 1.95 12.18
N ALA A 30 12.89 2.30 11.96
CA ALA A 30 13.94 1.32 11.68
C ALA A 30 14.03 0.22 12.75
N ASN A 31 13.81 0.58 14.03
CA ASN A 31 13.79 -0.37 15.14
C ASN A 31 12.64 -1.37 15.02
N VAL A 32 11.41 -0.91 14.75
CA VAL A 32 10.25 -1.78 14.56
C VAL A 32 10.46 -2.69 13.37
N ILE A 33 10.94 -2.16 12.24
CA ILE A 33 11.24 -2.92 11.02
C ILE A 33 12.26 -4.04 11.32
N ALA A 34 13.34 -3.73 12.04
CA ALA A 34 14.33 -4.71 12.44
C ALA A 34 13.74 -5.81 13.33
N LYS A 35 12.95 -5.45 14.36
CA LYS A 35 12.29 -6.42 15.25
C LYS A 35 11.38 -7.36 14.46
N LEU A 36 10.53 -6.81 13.58
CA LEU A 36 9.62 -7.60 12.76
C LEU A 36 10.38 -8.53 11.80
N ALA A 37 11.47 -8.06 11.17
CA ALA A 37 12.26 -8.84 10.23
C ALA A 37 12.95 -10.05 10.88
N TYR A 38 13.24 -9.97 12.18
CA TYR A 38 13.87 -11.04 12.95
C TYR A 38 12.95 -11.75 13.94
N GLY A 39 11.66 -11.41 13.97
CA GLY A 39 10.67 -12.05 14.84
C GLY A 39 10.87 -11.74 16.33
N LEU A 40 11.47 -10.59 16.64
CA LEU A 40 11.62 -10.14 18.03
C LEU A 40 10.27 -9.63 18.53
N ALA A 41 9.76 -10.23 19.59
CA ALA A 41 8.43 -9.97 20.16
C ALA A 41 8.55 -9.59 21.64
N ASP A 42 9.18 -8.43 21.89
CA ASP A 42 9.45 -7.92 23.23
C ASP A 42 8.50 -6.80 23.68
N ASP A 43 7.58 -6.43 22.82
CA ASP A 43 6.52 -5.45 23.08
C ASP A 43 5.16 -5.91 22.49
N MET A 44 4.09 -5.22 22.89
CA MET A 44 2.72 -5.58 22.48
C MET A 44 2.51 -5.51 20.97
N LEU A 45 3.11 -4.54 20.29
CA LEU A 45 3.02 -4.38 18.83
C LEU A 45 3.63 -5.58 18.11
N THR A 46 4.89 -5.89 18.43
CA THR A 46 5.65 -6.94 17.77
C THR A 46 5.10 -8.33 18.09
N THR A 47 4.67 -8.56 19.33
CA THR A 47 4.01 -9.80 19.75
C THR A 47 2.68 -10.01 19.02
N THR A 48 1.83 -8.96 18.97
CA THR A 48 0.55 -9.05 18.24
C THR A 48 0.79 -9.30 16.75
N THR A 49 1.71 -8.58 16.13
CA THR A 49 2.02 -8.75 14.69
C THR A 49 2.55 -10.15 14.38
N LEU A 50 3.36 -10.72 15.26
CA LEU A 50 3.87 -12.10 15.11
C LEU A 50 2.74 -13.14 15.21
N ALA A 51 1.73 -12.89 16.05
CA ALA A 51 0.58 -13.76 16.23
C ALA A 51 -0.47 -13.64 15.11
N CYS A 52 -0.45 -12.55 14.31
CA CYS A 52 -1.41 -12.32 13.23
C CYS A 52 -1.16 -13.21 12.02
N THR A 53 -2.25 -13.78 11.50
CA THR A 53 -2.26 -14.57 10.25
C THR A 53 -2.74 -13.77 9.04
N CYS A 54 -3.37 -12.59 9.28
CA CYS A 54 -3.84 -11.69 8.23
C CYS A 54 -2.69 -10.95 7.51
N LYS A 55 -3.03 -10.23 6.44
CA LYS A 55 -2.07 -9.40 5.70
C LYS A 55 -1.48 -8.31 6.58
N LYS A 56 -0.17 -8.13 6.48
CA LYS A 56 0.59 -7.16 7.25
C LYS A 56 1.17 -6.11 6.32
N ILE A 57 0.93 -4.84 6.63
CA ILE A 57 1.36 -3.68 5.84
C ILE A 57 2.26 -2.82 6.72
N VAL A 58 3.41 -2.42 6.18
CA VAL A 58 4.40 -1.61 6.88
C VAL A 58 4.64 -0.32 6.10
N ALA A 59 4.45 0.81 6.76
CA ALA A 59 4.74 2.14 6.21
C ALA A 59 5.98 2.74 6.89
N PRO A 60 7.18 2.59 6.32
CA PRO A 60 8.40 3.16 6.87
C PRO A 60 8.32 4.68 6.99
N ALA A 61 8.77 5.21 8.13
CA ALA A 61 8.96 6.64 8.31
C ALA A 61 10.17 6.90 9.22
N MET A 62 11.19 7.53 8.65
CA MET A 62 12.46 7.80 9.33
C MET A 62 13.29 8.81 8.55
N ASN A 63 14.42 9.24 9.13
CA ASN A 63 15.40 10.07 8.41
C ASN A 63 15.90 9.36 7.14
N THR A 64 16.18 10.13 6.08
CA THR A 64 16.60 9.62 4.76
C THR A 64 17.83 8.71 4.84
N ASN A 65 18.83 9.07 5.66
CA ASN A 65 20.03 8.27 5.80
C ASN A 65 19.75 6.92 6.50
N MET A 66 18.84 6.93 7.49
CA MET A 66 18.37 5.69 8.13
C MET A 66 17.60 4.81 7.15
N TYR A 67 16.74 5.41 6.32
CA TYR A 67 16.00 4.67 5.31
C TYR A 67 16.91 4.05 4.25
N ARG A 68 17.90 4.83 3.75
CA ARG A 68 18.86 4.36 2.74
C ARG A 68 19.95 3.45 3.29
N ASN A 69 20.06 3.31 4.60
CA ASN A 69 21.04 2.42 5.21
C ASN A 69 20.85 0.98 4.74
N ALA A 70 21.94 0.32 4.34
CA ALA A 70 21.90 -1.04 3.80
C ALA A 70 21.22 -2.05 4.73
N ILE A 71 21.42 -1.92 6.04
CA ILE A 71 20.77 -2.78 7.04
C ILE A 71 19.25 -2.58 7.03
N THR A 72 18.77 -1.34 6.96
CA THR A 72 17.34 -1.03 6.90
C THR A 72 16.73 -1.58 5.61
N GLN A 73 17.41 -1.40 4.48
CA GLN A 73 16.94 -1.92 3.19
C GLN A 73 16.93 -3.44 3.15
N ASP A 74 17.90 -4.12 3.77
CA ASP A 74 17.90 -5.57 3.89
C ASP A 74 16.74 -6.07 4.75
N ASN A 75 16.48 -5.42 5.89
CA ASN A 75 15.34 -5.73 6.74
C ASN A 75 14.00 -5.55 6.01
N LEU A 76 13.83 -4.51 5.19
CA LEU A 76 12.64 -4.29 4.39
C LEU A 76 12.45 -5.39 3.34
N LYS A 77 13.52 -5.78 2.63
CA LYS A 77 13.50 -6.92 1.70
C LYS A 77 13.14 -8.23 2.40
N ARG A 78 13.67 -8.43 3.62
CA ARG A 78 13.34 -9.61 4.42
C ARG A 78 11.86 -9.64 4.80
N LEU A 79 11.27 -8.51 5.18
CA LEU A 79 9.83 -8.42 5.46
C LEU A 79 8.99 -8.82 4.23
N THR A 80 9.36 -8.36 3.03
CA THR A 80 8.65 -8.77 1.80
C THR A 80 8.73 -10.26 1.52
N GLN A 81 9.82 -10.93 1.88
CA GLN A 81 9.92 -12.40 1.78
C GLN A 81 8.96 -13.13 2.74
N PHE A 82 8.58 -12.49 3.84
CA PHE A 82 7.61 -13.01 4.82
C PHE A 82 6.18 -12.47 4.61
N ASP A 83 5.84 -12.10 3.39
CA ASP A 83 4.51 -11.65 2.98
C ASP A 83 4.05 -10.33 3.63
N PHE A 84 4.96 -9.50 4.14
CA PHE A 84 4.64 -8.14 4.48
C PHE A 84 4.59 -7.27 3.22
N GLU A 85 3.59 -6.43 3.11
CA GLU A 85 3.54 -5.39 2.09
C GLU A 85 4.22 -4.12 2.62
N VAL A 86 5.26 -3.68 1.93
CA VAL A 86 6.02 -2.48 2.32
C VAL A 86 5.59 -1.31 1.45
N ILE A 87 5.01 -0.29 2.07
CA ILE A 87 4.66 0.96 1.38
C ILE A 87 5.92 1.80 1.22
N ALA A 88 6.22 2.23 -0.01
CA ALA A 88 7.32 3.15 -0.23
C ALA A 88 7.07 4.48 0.50
N PRO A 89 8.05 5.02 1.24
CA PRO A 89 7.89 6.30 1.90
C PRO A 89 7.74 7.43 0.87
N ALA A 90 7.00 8.46 1.24
CA ALA A 90 6.88 9.65 0.43
C ALA A 90 8.18 10.48 0.46
N THR A 91 8.39 11.26 -0.60
CA THR A 91 9.45 12.26 -0.65
C THR A 91 8.91 13.60 -0.17
N GLY A 92 9.64 14.30 0.68
CA GLY A 92 9.21 15.61 1.17
C GLY A 92 10.04 16.09 2.36
N MET A 93 9.57 17.17 2.96
CA MET A 93 10.20 17.71 4.18
C MET A 93 9.98 16.77 5.35
N LEU A 94 11.05 16.35 5.97
CA LEU A 94 11.08 15.49 7.16
C LEU A 94 11.03 16.34 8.45
N ALA A 95 10.77 15.70 9.58
CA ALA A 95 10.76 16.36 10.88
C ALA A 95 12.11 17.02 11.24
N CYS A 96 13.21 16.52 10.68
CA CYS A 96 14.56 17.11 10.82
C CYS A 96 14.82 18.29 9.85
N LYS A 97 13.81 18.76 9.12
CA LYS A 97 13.90 19.82 8.09
C LYS A 97 14.71 19.48 6.83
N ASP A 98 15.14 18.23 6.69
CA ASP A 98 15.75 17.71 5.46
C ASP A 98 14.66 17.38 4.42
N ILE A 99 14.95 17.57 3.14
CA ILE A 99 14.09 17.12 2.05
C ILE A 99 14.65 15.81 1.51
N GLY A 100 13.82 14.76 1.58
CA GLY A 100 14.27 13.44 1.10
C GLY A 100 13.20 12.36 1.23
N GLU A 101 13.60 11.15 0.93
CA GLU A 101 12.80 9.94 1.14
C GLU A 101 12.77 9.59 2.63
N GLY A 102 11.62 9.16 3.13
CA GLY A 102 11.46 8.76 4.53
C GLY A 102 10.27 9.39 5.23
N LYS A 103 9.49 10.21 4.52
CA LYS A 103 8.24 10.78 5.03
C LYS A 103 7.14 9.71 5.00
N LEU A 104 6.31 9.68 6.05
CA LEU A 104 5.10 8.85 6.04
C LEU A 104 4.22 9.23 4.84
N PRO A 105 3.73 8.27 4.05
CA PRO A 105 2.74 8.52 3.01
C PRO A 105 1.49 9.22 3.57
N ASP A 106 0.75 9.88 2.70
CA ASP A 106 -0.49 10.52 3.09
C ASP A 106 -1.57 9.51 3.53
N GLU A 107 -2.57 10.00 4.23
CA GLU A 107 -3.65 9.19 4.79
C GLU A 107 -4.41 8.44 3.69
N GLN A 108 -4.61 9.06 2.53
CA GLN A 108 -5.33 8.46 1.41
C GLN A 108 -4.55 7.28 0.82
N THR A 109 -3.24 7.41 0.72
CA THR A 109 -2.35 6.32 0.29
C THR A 109 -2.44 5.15 1.27
N LEU A 110 -2.31 5.39 2.57
CA LEU A 110 -2.43 4.36 3.60
C LEU A 110 -3.79 3.66 3.55
N LEU A 111 -4.87 4.44 3.41
CA LEU A 111 -6.23 3.91 3.28
C LEU A 111 -6.39 3.04 2.01
N ASN A 112 -5.81 3.45 0.89
CA ASN A 112 -5.88 2.67 -0.35
C ASN A 112 -5.22 1.30 -0.20
N TYR A 113 -4.10 1.20 0.54
CA TYR A 113 -3.46 -0.09 0.84
C TYR A 113 -4.34 -0.98 1.72
N ILE A 114 -5.01 -0.42 2.73
CA ILE A 114 -5.98 -1.17 3.55
C ILE A 114 -7.15 -1.65 2.68
N LEU A 115 -7.77 -0.75 1.92
CA LEU A 115 -8.92 -1.07 1.07
C LEU A 115 -8.57 -2.10 0.00
N LYS A 116 -7.36 -2.04 -0.55
CA LYS A 116 -6.87 -3.05 -1.48
C LYS A 116 -6.95 -4.46 -0.86
N GLU A 117 -6.78 -4.62 0.43
CA GLU A 117 -6.82 -5.94 1.08
C GLU A 117 -8.24 -6.36 1.51
N ILE A 118 -9.05 -5.43 2.05
CA ILE A 118 -10.29 -5.80 2.73
C ILE A 118 -11.59 -5.39 2.02
N ALA A 119 -11.53 -4.50 0.99
CA ALA A 119 -12.75 -3.92 0.43
C ALA A 119 -13.62 -4.92 -0.34
N MET A 120 -13.00 -5.91 -0.97
CA MET A 120 -13.70 -6.91 -1.80
C MET A 120 -13.04 -8.28 -1.69
N GLU A 121 -13.81 -9.32 -1.98
CA GLU A 121 -13.30 -10.68 -2.17
C GLU A 121 -12.28 -10.72 -3.33
N LYS A 122 -11.20 -11.50 -3.18
CA LYS A 122 -10.09 -11.59 -4.15
C LYS A 122 -10.34 -12.67 -5.21
N ASP A 123 -11.54 -12.68 -5.78
CA ASP A 123 -11.99 -13.65 -6.78
C ASP A 123 -11.31 -13.49 -8.16
N MET A 124 -10.64 -12.34 -8.39
CA MET A 124 -9.87 -12.09 -9.61
C MET A 124 -8.35 -12.17 -9.39
N LYS A 125 -7.89 -12.79 -8.32
CA LYS A 125 -6.45 -12.94 -8.05
C LYS A 125 -5.74 -13.70 -9.17
N GLY A 126 -4.68 -13.09 -9.73
CA GLY A 126 -3.91 -13.66 -10.84
C GLY A 126 -4.50 -13.42 -12.23
N VAL A 127 -5.67 -12.79 -12.34
CA VAL A 127 -6.27 -12.40 -13.62
C VAL A 127 -5.62 -11.10 -14.11
N ASN A 128 -5.22 -11.06 -15.39
CA ASN A 128 -4.72 -9.85 -16.03
C ASN A 128 -5.88 -9.18 -16.78
N VAL A 129 -6.17 -7.92 -16.45
CA VAL A 129 -7.28 -7.16 -17.03
C VAL A 129 -6.72 -5.93 -17.75
N LEU A 130 -7.02 -5.80 -19.03
CA LEU A 130 -6.76 -4.60 -19.82
C LEU A 130 -8.07 -3.80 -19.92
N VAL A 131 -8.05 -2.55 -19.45
CA VAL A 131 -9.19 -1.64 -19.53
C VAL A 131 -8.80 -0.45 -20.41
N THR A 132 -9.65 -0.13 -21.38
CA THR A 132 -9.51 1.11 -22.15
C THR A 132 -10.51 2.15 -21.62
N ALA A 133 -10.10 3.40 -21.48
CA ALA A 133 -10.92 4.46 -20.94
C ALA A 133 -10.63 5.82 -21.59
N GLY A 134 -11.62 6.69 -21.57
CA GLY A 134 -11.51 8.06 -22.08
C GLY A 134 -11.94 8.19 -23.54
N ALA A 135 -11.88 9.43 -24.03
CA ALA A 135 -12.18 9.76 -25.40
C ALA A 135 -10.96 9.47 -26.30
N THR A 136 -11.20 8.85 -27.43
CA THR A 136 -10.22 8.80 -28.53
C THR A 136 -10.24 10.11 -29.29
N GLN A 137 -9.09 10.54 -29.81
CA GLN A 137 -8.94 11.75 -30.64
C GLN A 137 -8.29 11.37 -31.95
N GLU A 138 -8.88 11.85 -33.04
CA GLU A 138 -8.35 11.71 -34.41
C GLU A 138 -8.01 13.08 -34.98
N ALA A 139 -6.72 13.36 -35.20
CA ALA A 139 -6.28 14.64 -35.69
C ALA A 139 -6.74 14.86 -37.16
N ILE A 140 -7.40 15.98 -37.42
CA ILE A 140 -7.72 16.46 -38.79
C ILE A 140 -6.54 17.28 -39.33
N ASP A 141 -6.01 18.17 -38.47
CA ASP A 141 -4.87 19.03 -38.76
C ASP A 141 -4.14 19.33 -37.42
N PRO A 142 -3.05 20.11 -37.41
CA PRO A 142 -2.32 20.40 -36.15
C PRO A 142 -3.14 21.12 -35.06
N VAL A 143 -4.34 21.62 -35.37
CA VAL A 143 -5.16 22.42 -34.45
C VAL A 143 -6.48 21.73 -34.12
N ARG A 144 -7.05 20.97 -35.08
CA ARG A 144 -8.40 20.38 -34.98
C ARG A 144 -8.36 18.86 -34.92
N TYR A 145 -9.27 18.30 -34.14
CA TYR A 145 -9.42 16.84 -34.01
C TYR A 145 -10.91 16.47 -33.86
N ILE A 146 -11.24 15.26 -34.24
CA ILE A 146 -12.53 14.62 -33.97
C ILE A 146 -12.40 13.84 -32.67
N THR A 147 -13.36 13.98 -31.79
CA THR A 147 -13.44 13.24 -30.52
C THR A 147 -14.89 12.91 -30.17
N ASN A 148 -15.07 12.11 -29.13
CA ASN A 148 -16.37 11.80 -28.57
C ASN A 148 -16.51 12.42 -27.15
N HIS A 149 -17.73 12.41 -26.58
CA HIS A 149 -18.01 12.97 -25.27
C HIS A 149 -17.69 12.02 -24.09
N SER A 150 -16.93 10.96 -24.32
CA SER A 150 -16.57 10.02 -23.24
C SER A 150 -15.69 10.71 -22.18
N THR A 151 -16.08 10.60 -20.92
CA THR A 151 -15.29 11.11 -19.79
C THR A 151 -14.32 10.08 -19.21
N GLY A 152 -14.38 8.83 -19.67
CA GLY A 152 -13.62 7.72 -19.12
C GLY A 152 -14.13 7.16 -17.79
N LYS A 153 -15.12 7.76 -17.14
CA LYS A 153 -15.58 7.39 -15.79
C LYS A 153 -15.87 5.89 -15.63
N MET A 154 -16.52 5.27 -16.60
CA MET A 154 -16.85 3.85 -16.56
C MET A 154 -15.58 2.98 -16.56
N GLY A 155 -14.64 3.24 -17.47
CA GLY A 155 -13.37 2.49 -17.54
C GLY A 155 -12.55 2.62 -16.27
N TYR A 156 -12.46 3.83 -15.72
CA TYR A 156 -11.77 4.06 -14.44
C TYR A 156 -12.44 3.33 -13.27
N ALA A 157 -13.78 3.30 -13.23
CA ALA A 157 -14.52 2.57 -12.20
C ALA A 157 -14.30 1.05 -12.32
N LEU A 158 -14.36 0.50 -13.54
CA LEU A 158 -14.08 -0.92 -13.81
C LEU A 158 -12.64 -1.29 -13.44
N ALA A 159 -11.65 -0.46 -13.81
CA ALA A 159 -10.26 -0.68 -13.45
C ALA A 159 -10.07 -0.73 -11.92
N ARG A 160 -10.73 0.18 -11.20
CA ARG A 160 -10.72 0.20 -9.74
C ARG A 160 -11.38 -1.04 -9.13
N ASP A 161 -12.53 -1.44 -9.64
CA ASP A 161 -13.25 -2.62 -9.14
C ASP A 161 -12.42 -3.90 -9.36
N CYS A 162 -11.90 -4.12 -10.56
CA CYS A 162 -11.02 -5.25 -10.85
C CYS A 162 -9.78 -5.28 -9.96
N MET A 163 -9.15 -4.12 -9.71
CA MET A 163 -8.00 -4.00 -8.82
C MET A 163 -8.35 -4.38 -7.39
N LEU A 164 -9.48 -3.90 -6.86
CA LEU A 164 -9.95 -4.24 -5.51
C LEU A 164 -10.26 -5.73 -5.36
N ARG A 165 -10.68 -6.39 -6.44
CA ARG A 165 -10.90 -7.86 -6.51
C ARG A 165 -9.62 -8.67 -6.75
N GLY A 166 -8.46 -7.99 -6.78
CA GLY A 166 -7.14 -8.64 -6.82
C GLY A 166 -6.59 -8.91 -8.22
N ALA A 167 -7.18 -8.36 -9.29
CA ALA A 167 -6.65 -8.46 -10.64
C ALA A 167 -5.40 -7.58 -10.84
N ASN A 168 -4.54 -8.01 -11.78
CA ASN A 168 -3.48 -7.16 -12.32
C ASN A 168 -4.08 -6.28 -13.42
N VAL A 169 -4.28 -5.00 -13.13
CA VAL A 169 -4.99 -4.10 -14.05
C VAL A 169 -4.02 -3.22 -14.82
N THR A 170 -4.16 -3.22 -16.15
CA THR A 170 -3.53 -2.24 -17.06
C THR A 170 -4.63 -1.32 -17.60
N LEU A 171 -4.52 -0.03 -17.29
CA LEU A 171 -5.43 1.00 -17.78
C LEU A 171 -4.79 1.76 -18.92
N VAL A 172 -5.39 1.68 -20.11
CA VAL A 172 -5.03 2.52 -21.28
C VAL A 172 -6.04 3.65 -21.37
N SER A 173 -5.61 4.87 -21.11
CA SER A 173 -6.50 6.03 -21.07
C SER A 173 -6.11 7.06 -22.12
N GLY A 174 -7.11 7.58 -22.84
CA GLY A 174 -6.99 8.86 -23.52
C GLY A 174 -6.90 10.02 -22.52
N GLN A 175 -6.90 11.26 -23.05
CA GLN A 175 -6.90 12.44 -22.17
C GLN A 175 -8.14 12.44 -21.27
N SER A 176 -7.91 12.48 -19.96
CA SER A 176 -8.95 12.49 -18.95
C SER A 176 -8.53 13.35 -17.78
N ALA A 177 -9.50 14.05 -17.16
CA ALA A 177 -9.29 14.77 -15.90
C ALA A 177 -9.33 13.84 -14.67
N LEU A 178 -9.57 12.53 -14.87
CA LEU A 178 -9.65 11.56 -13.79
C LEU A 178 -8.25 11.10 -13.36
N THR A 179 -8.07 10.92 -12.08
CA THR A 179 -6.85 10.30 -11.53
C THR A 179 -6.92 8.78 -11.68
N PRO A 180 -5.90 8.12 -12.25
CA PRO A 180 -5.88 6.67 -12.34
C PRO A 180 -6.04 6.01 -10.96
N PRO A 181 -6.75 4.88 -10.87
CA PRO A 181 -6.83 4.13 -9.64
C PRO A 181 -5.42 3.73 -9.14
N PRO A 182 -5.18 3.72 -7.83
CA PRO A 182 -3.91 3.24 -7.28
C PRO A 182 -3.68 1.77 -7.67
N PHE A 183 -2.43 1.35 -7.69
CA PHE A 183 -2.00 -0.04 -8.01
C PHE A 183 -2.38 -0.53 -9.41
N THR A 184 -2.74 0.37 -10.33
CA THR A 184 -2.93 0.04 -11.75
C THR A 184 -1.75 0.55 -12.55
N LEU A 185 -1.32 -0.24 -13.56
CA LEU A 185 -0.41 0.28 -14.57
C LEU A 185 -1.21 1.19 -15.50
N SER A 186 -0.92 2.49 -15.49
CA SER A 186 -1.62 3.46 -16.35
C SER A 186 -0.73 3.87 -17.52
N LEU A 187 -1.26 3.68 -18.73
CA LEU A 187 -0.68 4.18 -19.98
C LEU A 187 -1.59 5.30 -20.49
N ILE A 188 -1.06 6.51 -20.58
CA ILE A 188 -1.80 7.69 -21.07
C ILE A 188 -1.30 7.98 -22.49
N HIS A 189 -2.23 8.07 -23.42
CA HIS A 189 -2.00 8.49 -24.81
C HIS A 189 -2.53 9.88 -25.07
#